data_c640dea186b9c22dcc48228e4c597cbb
#
_entry.id   c640dea186b9c22dcc48228e4c597cbb
#
_cell.length_a   1.000
_cell.length_b   1.000
_cell.length_c   1.000
_cell.angle_alpha   90.00
_cell.angle_beta   90.00
_cell.angle_gamma   90.00
#
_symmetry.space_group_name_H-M   'P 1'
#
loop_
_entity.id
_entity.type
_entity.pdbx_description
1 polymer ?
#
loop_
_entity_poly.entity_id
_entity_poly.type
_entity_poly.pdbx_seq_one_letter_code
_entity_poly.pdbx_strand_id
1 'polypeptide(L)'
;MKKLSLKASCLCGNIQLRTHGYHRDVQNCHCIQCMKTHGHYAAYTNVHEQNVKFSKKRTLKWFRSSKKAKRGFCRKCGASLFFKVIGSNNISIAA
;
A
#
# COMPACT_ATOMS: atom_id res chain seq x y z
N MET A 1 -8.57 15.94 -2.22
CA MET A 1 -8.26 14.98 -1.14
C MET A 1 -9.42 14.93 -0.17
N LYS A 2 -9.72 13.76 0.32
CA LYS A 2 -10.84 13.54 1.25
C LYS A 2 -10.32 13.10 2.61
N LYS A 3 -10.96 13.59 3.66
CA LYS A 3 -10.71 13.16 5.02
C LYS A 3 -11.55 11.92 5.29
N LEU A 4 -10.89 10.78 5.47
CA LEU A 4 -11.51 9.47 5.55
C LEU A 4 -10.99 8.69 6.76
N SER A 5 -11.74 7.65 7.13
CA SER A 5 -11.29 6.63 8.07
C SER A 5 -11.60 5.28 7.42
N LEU A 6 -10.55 4.53 7.08
CA LEU A 6 -10.68 3.32 6.29
C LEU A 6 -10.03 2.13 7.00
N LYS A 7 -10.54 0.95 6.72
CA LYS A 7 -9.92 -0.32 7.10
C LYS A 7 -9.38 -1.01 5.86
N ALA A 8 -8.24 -1.67 6.01
CA ALA A 8 -7.65 -2.46 4.94
C ALA A 8 -7.08 -3.76 5.48
N SER A 9 -7.05 -4.77 4.64
CA SER A 9 -6.46 -6.07 5.00
C SER A 9 -5.99 -6.80 3.75
N CYS A 10 -5.06 -7.74 3.93
CA CYS A 10 -4.73 -8.70 2.88
C CYS A 10 -5.80 -9.81 2.85
N LEU A 11 -5.73 -10.67 1.84
CA LEU A 11 -6.71 -11.74 1.67
C LEU A 11 -6.77 -12.69 2.86
N CYS A 12 -5.60 -13.10 3.39
CA CYS A 12 -5.56 -14.06 4.49
C CYS A 12 -5.78 -13.42 5.87
N GLY A 13 -5.83 -12.09 5.96
CA GLY A 13 -6.09 -11.39 7.21
C GLY A 13 -4.90 -11.23 8.15
N ASN A 14 -3.71 -11.69 7.79
CA ASN A 14 -2.52 -11.53 8.64
C ASN A 14 -1.91 -10.12 8.57
N ILE A 15 -2.37 -9.29 7.65
CA ILE A 15 -2.06 -7.87 7.60
C ILE A 15 -3.37 -7.12 7.68
N GLN A 16 -3.53 -6.31 8.72
CA GLN A 16 -4.72 -5.49 8.95
C GLN A 16 -4.29 -4.13 9.43
N LEU A 17 -4.91 -3.10 8.89
CA LEU A 17 -4.59 -1.72 9.24
C LEU A 17 -5.81 -0.83 9.18
N ARG A 18 -5.69 0.32 9.81
CA ARG A 18 -6.63 1.43 9.71
C ARG A 18 -5.89 2.66 9.27
N THR A 19 -6.54 3.48 8.48
CA THR A 19 -6.01 4.78 8.08
C THR A 19 -7.00 5.87 8.46
N HIS A 20 -6.50 7.07 8.71
CA HIS A 20 -7.33 8.24 8.99
C HIS A 20 -6.68 9.49 8.41
N GLY A 21 -7.48 10.57 8.30
CA GLY A 21 -7.00 11.84 7.79
C GLY A 21 -7.19 11.98 6.29
N TYR A 22 -6.35 12.77 5.66
CA TYR A 22 -6.48 13.08 4.24
C TYR A 22 -5.93 11.96 3.37
N HIS A 23 -6.77 11.49 2.45
CA HIS A 23 -6.43 10.47 1.49
C HIS A 23 -6.51 11.07 0.08
N ARG A 24 -5.47 10.84 -0.73
CA ARG A 24 -5.52 11.21 -2.13
C ARG A 24 -6.59 10.37 -2.83
N ASP A 25 -7.27 10.94 -3.81
CA ASP A 25 -8.18 10.16 -4.65
C ASP A 25 -7.41 9.00 -5.29
N VAL A 26 -8.09 7.87 -5.47
CA VAL A 26 -7.49 6.69 -6.08
C VAL A 26 -7.02 7.03 -7.49
N GLN A 27 -5.76 6.72 -7.76
CA GLN A 27 -5.14 6.88 -9.08
C GLN A 27 -4.70 5.52 -9.60
N ASN A 28 -4.93 5.29 -10.88
CA ASN A 28 -4.51 4.07 -11.55
C ASN A 28 -3.12 4.29 -12.15
N CYS A 29 -2.20 3.42 -11.80
CA CYS A 29 -0.83 3.45 -12.30
C CYS A 29 -0.61 2.31 -13.29
N HIS A 30 -0.24 2.65 -14.51
CA HIS A 30 -0.01 1.70 -15.61
C HIS A 30 1.48 1.49 -15.91
N CYS A 31 2.39 1.92 -15.03
CA CYS A 31 3.82 1.69 -15.26
C CYS A 31 4.13 0.19 -15.30
N ILE A 32 5.29 -0.16 -15.87
CA ILE A 32 5.67 -1.58 -16.05
C ILE A 32 5.69 -2.31 -14.70
N GLN A 33 6.25 -1.71 -13.66
CA GLN A 33 6.28 -2.35 -12.34
C GLN A 33 4.87 -2.57 -11.78
N CYS A 34 3.97 -1.60 -11.93
CA CYS A 34 2.60 -1.74 -11.45
C CYS A 34 1.86 -2.83 -12.20
N MET A 35 2.05 -2.91 -13.53
CA MET A 35 1.44 -3.98 -14.31
C MET A 35 1.96 -5.36 -13.92
N LYS A 36 3.25 -5.48 -13.64
CA LYS A 36 3.85 -6.77 -13.26
C LYS A 36 3.51 -7.21 -11.85
N THR A 37 3.29 -6.27 -10.93
CA THR A 37 3.01 -6.59 -9.52
C THR A 37 1.53 -6.71 -9.22
N HIS A 38 0.65 -6.13 -10.04
CA HIS A 38 -0.79 -6.09 -9.81
C HIS A 38 -1.62 -6.70 -10.94
N GLY A 39 -1.13 -6.70 -12.17
CA GLY A 39 -1.89 -7.11 -13.36
C GLY A 39 -1.99 -5.94 -14.34
N HIS A 40 -3.20 -5.60 -14.79
CA HIS A 40 -3.36 -4.56 -15.80
C HIS A 40 -2.87 -3.18 -15.33
N TYR A 41 -3.18 -2.82 -14.11
CA TYR A 41 -2.77 -1.58 -13.47
C TYR A 41 -2.83 -1.73 -11.95
N ALA A 42 -2.24 -0.77 -11.24
CA ALA A 42 -2.36 -0.68 -9.79
C ALA A 42 -3.21 0.53 -9.43
N ALA A 43 -4.22 0.34 -8.61
CA ALA A 43 -5.07 1.41 -8.08
C ALA A 43 -4.61 1.75 -6.66
N TYR A 44 -4.12 2.97 -6.46
CA TYR A 44 -3.57 3.40 -5.17
C TYR A 44 -4.23 4.67 -4.67
N THR A 45 -4.55 4.70 -3.37
CA THR A 45 -4.67 5.93 -2.62
C THR A 45 -3.30 6.24 -1.99
N ASN A 46 -3.15 7.44 -1.43
CA ASN A 46 -1.92 7.83 -0.74
C ASN A 46 -2.29 8.58 0.53
N VAL A 47 -1.59 8.29 1.61
CA VAL A 47 -1.85 8.85 2.93
C VAL A 47 -0.54 9.07 3.66
N HIS A 48 -0.52 10.01 4.61
CA HIS A 48 0.65 10.21 5.45
C HIS A 48 0.88 8.97 6.32
N GLU A 49 2.12 8.50 6.40
CA GLU A 49 2.42 7.24 7.12
C GLU A 49 2.08 7.29 8.61
N GLN A 50 2.08 8.46 9.24
CA GLN A 50 1.65 8.63 10.63
C GLN A 50 0.17 8.30 10.82
N ASN A 51 -0.61 8.35 9.75
CA ASN A 51 -2.04 8.08 9.77
C ASN A 51 -2.38 6.62 9.50
N VAL A 52 -1.37 5.75 9.45
CA VAL A 52 -1.53 4.31 9.25
C VAL A 52 -1.28 3.61 10.58
N LYS A 53 -2.27 2.84 11.03
CA LYS A 53 -2.18 2.05 12.27
C LYS A 53 -2.38 0.59 11.94
N PHE A 54 -1.32 -0.21 12.09
CA PHE A 54 -1.42 -1.65 11.90
C PHE A 54 -1.95 -2.33 13.17
N SER A 55 -2.99 -3.14 13.02
CA SER A 55 -3.41 -4.08 14.07
C SER A 55 -2.71 -5.42 13.93
N LYS A 56 -2.38 -5.81 12.69
CA LYS A 56 -1.59 -7.00 12.37
C LYS A 56 -0.68 -6.70 11.19
N LYS A 57 0.58 -7.13 11.29
CA LYS A 57 1.52 -7.02 10.16
C LYS A 57 2.51 -8.20 10.14
N ARG A 58 2.07 -9.36 10.61
CA ARG A 58 2.93 -10.54 10.79
C ARG A 58 3.59 -11.03 9.52
N THR A 59 2.89 -10.94 8.41
CA THR A 59 3.33 -11.46 7.11
C THR A 59 3.72 -10.38 6.13
N LEU A 60 3.81 -9.13 6.59
CA LEU A 60 4.24 -8.02 5.74
C LEU A 60 5.70 -8.16 5.40
N LYS A 61 5.98 -8.18 4.10
CA LYS A 61 7.34 -8.20 3.58
C LYS A 61 7.50 -7.07 2.57
N TRP A 62 8.66 -6.44 2.60
CA TRP A 62 9.00 -5.36 1.69
C TRP A 62 10.01 -5.84 0.66
N PHE A 63 9.74 -5.54 -0.60
CA PHE A 63 10.65 -5.76 -1.72
C PHE A 63 11.13 -4.42 -2.23
N ARG A 64 12.44 -4.21 -2.26
CA ARG A 64 13.00 -2.99 -2.84
C ARG A 64 12.92 -3.10 -4.34
N SER A 65 11.93 -2.43 -4.95
CA SER A 65 11.62 -2.55 -6.37
C SER A 65 12.49 -1.67 -7.26
N SER A 66 13.16 -0.67 -6.67
CA SER A 66 14.09 0.22 -7.35
C SER A 66 15.02 0.85 -6.32
N LYS A 67 15.95 1.70 -6.80
CA LYS A 67 16.83 2.45 -5.88
C LYS A 67 16.06 3.38 -4.95
N LYS A 68 14.88 3.84 -5.39
CA LYS A 68 14.12 4.89 -4.71
C LYS A 68 12.85 4.40 -4.04
N ALA A 69 12.41 3.17 -4.30
CA ALA A 69 11.11 2.71 -3.87
C ALA A 69 11.12 1.26 -3.41
N LYS A 70 10.13 0.95 -2.57
CA LYS A 70 9.87 -0.41 -2.10
C LYS A 70 8.39 -0.70 -2.18
N ARG A 71 8.05 -1.99 -2.29
CA ARG A 71 6.68 -2.48 -2.34
C ARG A 71 6.43 -3.46 -1.21
N GLY A 72 5.28 -3.29 -0.54
CA GLY A 72 4.88 -4.15 0.56
C GLY A 72 3.82 -5.14 0.13
N PHE A 73 3.97 -6.38 0.56
CA PHE A 73 3.04 -7.45 0.21
C PHE A 73 2.95 -8.47 1.34
N CYS A 74 1.89 -9.28 1.31
CA CYS A 74 1.76 -10.39 2.24
C CYS A 74 2.55 -11.58 1.73
N ARG A 75 3.55 -12.04 2.50
CA ARG A 75 4.34 -13.21 2.11
C ARG A 75 3.56 -14.52 2.16
N LYS A 76 2.38 -14.54 2.78
CA LYS A 76 1.54 -15.74 2.90
C LYS A 76 0.51 -15.83 1.79
N CYS A 77 -0.27 -14.79 1.55
CA CYS A 77 -1.31 -14.81 0.51
C CYS A 77 -0.91 -14.12 -0.79
N GLY A 78 0.20 -13.41 -0.81
CA GLY A 78 0.72 -12.75 -2.00
C GLY A 78 0.07 -11.42 -2.35
N ALA A 79 -0.86 -10.92 -1.55
CA ALA A 79 -1.54 -9.66 -1.86
C ALA A 79 -0.55 -8.50 -1.90
N SER A 80 -0.58 -7.73 -2.99
CA SER A 80 0.19 -6.50 -3.13
C SER A 80 -0.57 -5.37 -2.43
N LEU A 81 0.06 -4.72 -1.46
CA LEU A 81 -0.63 -3.79 -0.57
C LEU A 81 -0.09 -2.37 -0.63
N PHE A 82 1.23 -2.20 -0.68
CA PHE A 82 1.84 -0.90 -0.46
C PHE A 82 2.90 -0.57 -1.51
N PHE A 83 3.01 0.73 -1.78
CA PHE A 83 4.13 1.31 -2.51
C PHE A 83 4.63 2.51 -1.71
N LYS A 84 5.94 2.61 -1.50
CA LYS A 84 6.52 3.70 -0.73
C LYS A 84 7.82 4.15 -1.36
N VAL A 85 7.95 5.46 -1.56
CA VAL A 85 9.24 6.06 -1.90
C VAL A 85 10.08 6.12 -0.63
N ILE A 86 11.27 5.56 -0.69
CA ILE A 86 12.18 5.51 0.46
C ILE A 86 12.54 6.94 0.88
N GLY A 87 12.37 7.23 2.17
CA GLY A 87 12.58 8.58 2.71
C GLY A 87 11.37 9.50 2.65
N SER A 88 10.30 9.10 1.97
CA SER A 88 9.05 9.86 1.95
C SER A 88 8.24 9.61 3.22
N ASN A 89 7.45 10.62 3.61
CA ASN A 89 6.52 10.50 4.74
C ASN A 89 5.16 9.97 4.33
N ASN A 90 4.96 9.65 3.06
CA ASN A 90 3.70 9.15 2.53
C ASN A 90 3.83 7.70 2.12
N ILE A 91 2.71 7.00 2.15
CA ILE A 91 2.60 5.62 1.71
C ILE A 91 1.39 5.46 0.80
N SER A 92 1.58 4.76 -0.31
CA SER A 92 0.48 4.40 -1.21
C SER A 92 -0.06 3.04 -0.81
N ILE A 93 -1.39 2.94 -0.78
CA ILE A 93 -2.10 1.74 -0.36
C ILE A 93 -3.00 1.31 -1.51
N ALA A 94 -2.91 0.02 -1.88
CA ALA A 94 -3.74 -0.54 -2.93
C ALA A 94 -5.22 -0.44 -2.54
N ALA A 95 -6.01 0.09 -3.45
CA ALA A 95 -7.43 0.30 -3.24
C ALA A 95 -8.24 -0.95 -3.52
#